data_e18ceb58a31388c4c7c4760fb7748bb2
#
_entry.id   e18ceb58a31388c4c7c4760fb7748bb2
#
_cell.length_a   1.000
_cell.length_b   1.000
_cell.length_c   1.000
_cell.angle_alpha   90.00
_cell.angle_beta   90.00
_cell.angle_gamma   90.00
#
_symmetry.space_group_name_H-M   'P 1'
#
loop_
_entity.id
_entity.type
_entity.pdbx_description
1 polymer ?
#
loop_
_entity_poly.entity_id
_entity_poly.type
_entity_poly.pdbx_seq_one_letter_code
_entity_poly.pdbx_strand_id
1 'polypeptide(L)'
;MNNTRESILSAALRLFACCGFEAASVSQIAEAVGLSKGALYKHYASKRDLLNSILERMARRDAEQAAAFDLPTGTACDMPEAYRAASLTQIADFARAQFRYWTEDAFAADFRRMLTLEQFGSAEMNALYQQYIGAGPLGYVRDLLEALNVENAADMAALFYAPMLLGYVLYDGASDKAAVTAQVDSALDRAAALIAAGTT
;
A
#
# COMPACT_ATOMS: atom_id res chain seq x y z
N MET A 1 -27.59 -1.72 4.16
CA MET A 1 -27.00 -2.89 3.46
C MET A 1 -25.50 -2.71 3.20
N ASN A 2 -25.01 -1.50 2.93
CA ASN A 2 -23.56 -1.25 2.68
C ASN A 2 -22.69 -1.52 3.91
N ASN A 3 -23.18 -1.22 5.12
CA ASN A 3 -22.41 -1.37 6.37
C ASN A 3 -22.04 -2.84 6.68
N THR A 4 -22.92 -3.80 6.45
CA THR A 4 -22.67 -5.24 6.75
C THR A 4 -21.59 -5.82 5.83
N ARG A 5 -21.60 -5.50 4.52
CA ARG A 5 -20.55 -5.95 3.60
C ARG A 5 -19.18 -5.40 4.00
N GLU A 6 -19.10 -4.13 4.38
CA GLU A 6 -17.87 -3.49 4.86
C GLU A 6 -17.37 -4.11 6.18
N SER A 7 -18.28 -4.40 7.12
CA SER A 7 -17.91 -5.05 8.38
C SER A 7 -17.34 -6.45 8.15
N ILE A 8 -17.94 -7.24 7.24
CA ILE A 8 -17.44 -8.56 6.86
C ILE A 8 -16.05 -8.44 6.22
N LEU A 9 -15.87 -7.50 5.29
CA LEU A 9 -14.61 -7.31 4.58
C LEU A 9 -13.48 -6.93 5.54
N SER A 10 -13.74 -5.99 6.47
CA SER A 10 -12.78 -5.57 7.48
C SER A 10 -12.44 -6.68 8.47
N ALA A 11 -13.43 -7.49 8.89
CA ALA A 11 -13.19 -8.62 9.77
C ALA A 11 -12.39 -9.74 9.07
N ALA A 12 -12.69 -10.01 7.79
CA ALA A 12 -11.93 -10.96 6.99
C ALA A 12 -10.47 -10.54 6.86
N LEU A 13 -10.22 -9.27 6.49
CA LEU A 13 -8.87 -8.76 6.34
C LEU A 13 -8.07 -8.80 7.65
N ARG A 14 -8.70 -8.44 8.77
CA ARG A 14 -8.06 -8.53 10.09
C ARG A 14 -7.65 -9.96 10.42
N LEU A 15 -8.48 -10.96 10.13
CA LEU A 15 -8.14 -12.37 10.33
C LEU A 15 -7.02 -12.80 9.38
N PHE A 16 -7.06 -12.40 8.12
CA PHE A 16 -5.99 -12.68 7.16
C PHE A 16 -4.65 -12.07 7.60
N ALA A 17 -4.67 -10.86 8.14
CA ALA A 17 -3.49 -10.19 8.68
C ALA A 17 -2.93 -10.83 9.96
N CYS A 18 -3.80 -11.52 10.73
CA CYS A 18 -3.43 -12.14 12.01
C CYS A 18 -2.89 -13.56 11.86
N CYS A 19 -3.57 -14.40 11.06
CA CYS A 19 -3.26 -15.84 10.97
C CYS A 19 -3.02 -16.34 9.55
N GLY A 20 -3.03 -15.45 8.56
CA GLY A 20 -2.87 -15.79 7.15
C GLY A 20 -4.18 -16.14 6.45
N PHE A 21 -4.15 -16.02 5.12
CA PHE A 21 -5.31 -16.27 4.28
C PHE A 21 -5.79 -17.73 4.38
N GLU A 22 -4.89 -18.70 4.35
CA GLU A 22 -5.28 -20.12 4.36
C GLU A 22 -5.86 -20.54 5.70
N ALA A 23 -5.29 -20.11 6.82
CA ALA A 23 -5.73 -20.52 8.16
C ALA A 23 -7.04 -19.84 8.60
N ALA A 24 -7.35 -18.66 8.09
CA ALA A 24 -8.60 -17.96 8.39
C ALA A 24 -9.81 -18.68 7.78
N SER A 25 -10.79 -19.04 8.61
CA SER A 25 -12.01 -19.72 8.18
C SER A 25 -13.18 -18.75 7.99
N VAL A 26 -14.08 -19.06 7.05
CA VAL A 26 -15.34 -18.30 6.84
C VAL A 26 -16.20 -18.30 8.11
N SER A 27 -16.12 -19.34 8.93
CA SER A 27 -16.86 -19.43 10.20
C SER A 27 -16.36 -18.41 11.23
N GLN A 28 -15.03 -18.27 11.37
CA GLN A 28 -14.42 -17.25 12.23
C GLN A 28 -14.75 -15.82 11.75
N ILE A 29 -14.74 -15.59 10.42
CA ILE A 29 -15.13 -14.29 9.87
C ILE A 29 -16.59 -13.97 10.19
N ALA A 30 -17.52 -14.94 10.02
CA ALA A 30 -18.93 -14.77 10.33
C ALA A 30 -19.15 -14.49 11.82
N GLU A 31 -18.50 -15.24 12.69
CA GLU A 31 -18.54 -15.06 14.15
C GLU A 31 -18.06 -13.66 14.56
N ALA A 32 -16.95 -13.18 13.98
CA ALA A 32 -16.37 -11.87 14.27
C ALA A 32 -17.33 -10.70 14.00
N VAL A 33 -18.34 -10.90 13.13
CA VAL A 33 -19.36 -9.89 12.79
C VAL A 33 -20.77 -10.25 13.29
N GLY A 34 -20.89 -11.29 14.14
CA GLY A 34 -22.17 -11.72 14.71
C GLY A 34 -23.13 -12.34 13.69
N LEU A 35 -22.62 -12.94 12.62
CA LEU A 35 -23.41 -13.60 11.58
C LEU A 35 -23.26 -15.12 11.63
N SER A 36 -24.28 -15.83 11.14
CA SER A 36 -24.10 -17.24 10.78
C SER A 36 -23.29 -17.36 9.49
N LYS A 37 -22.59 -18.51 9.30
CA LYS A 37 -21.88 -18.81 8.07
C LYS A 37 -22.77 -18.72 6.82
N GLY A 38 -24.03 -19.17 6.91
CA GLY A 38 -25.01 -19.07 5.83
C GLY A 38 -25.42 -17.62 5.52
N ALA A 39 -25.48 -16.75 6.53
CA ALA A 39 -25.75 -15.33 6.33
C ALA A 39 -24.56 -14.62 5.64
N LEU A 40 -23.32 -14.98 5.98
CA LEU A 40 -22.14 -14.44 5.32
C LEU A 40 -22.12 -14.81 3.84
N TYR A 41 -22.46 -16.03 3.47
CA TYR A 41 -22.50 -16.46 2.07
C TYR A 41 -23.55 -15.75 1.20
N LYS A 42 -24.52 -15.05 1.80
CA LYS A 42 -25.41 -14.14 1.06
C LYS A 42 -24.72 -12.85 0.61
N HIS A 43 -23.59 -12.50 1.22
CA HIS A 43 -22.82 -11.30 0.91
C HIS A 43 -21.59 -11.57 0.05
N TYR A 44 -20.90 -12.70 0.30
CA TYR A 44 -19.67 -13.10 -0.38
C TYR A 44 -19.70 -14.60 -0.66
N ALA A 45 -19.51 -14.99 -1.92
CA ALA A 45 -19.66 -16.37 -2.37
C ALA A 45 -18.58 -17.32 -1.81
N SER A 46 -17.41 -16.79 -1.48
CA SER A 46 -16.27 -17.58 -1.01
C SER A 46 -15.25 -16.71 -0.24
N LYS A 47 -14.27 -17.37 0.40
CA LYS A 47 -13.10 -16.69 0.97
C LYS A 47 -12.27 -15.97 -0.12
N ARG A 48 -12.20 -16.54 -1.31
CA ARG A 48 -11.57 -15.92 -2.48
C ARG A 48 -12.30 -14.65 -2.93
N ASP A 49 -13.61 -14.63 -2.90
CA ASP A 49 -14.43 -13.46 -3.24
C ASP A 49 -14.18 -12.30 -2.25
N LEU A 50 -14.00 -12.62 -0.95
CA LEU A 50 -13.56 -11.65 0.05
C LEU A 50 -12.18 -11.06 -0.29
N LEU A 51 -11.19 -11.89 -0.64
CA LEU A 51 -9.87 -11.40 -1.03
C LEU A 51 -9.93 -10.51 -2.27
N ASN A 52 -10.66 -10.92 -3.30
CA ASN A 52 -10.83 -10.12 -4.52
C ASN A 52 -11.46 -8.75 -4.21
N SER A 53 -12.49 -8.71 -3.35
CA SER A 53 -13.12 -7.45 -2.93
C SER A 53 -12.18 -6.56 -2.10
N ILE A 54 -11.28 -7.15 -1.32
CA ILE A 54 -10.21 -6.43 -0.61
C ILE A 54 -9.24 -5.80 -1.63
N LEU A 55 -8.79 -6.57 -2.62
CA LEU A 55 -7.88 -6.10 -3.67
C LEU A 55 -8.51 -4.96 -4.49
N GLU A 56 -9.77 -5.10 -4.91
CA GLU A 56 -10.51 -4.05 -5.63
C GLU A 56 -10.63 -2.76 -4.80
N ARG A 57 -10.88 -2.88 -3.49
CA ARG A 57 -10.93 -1.73 -2.60
C ARG A 57 -9.57 -1.04 -2.50
N MET A 58 -8.48 -1.80 -2.33
CA MET A 58 -7.14 -1.24 -2.23
C MET A 58 -6.72 -0.55 -3.52
N ALA A 59 -6.92 -1.19 -4.69
CA ALA A 59 -6.61 -0.59 -5.98
C ALA A 59 -7.35 0.74 -6.21
N ARG A 60 -8.65 0.81 -5.86
CA ARG A 60 -9.41 2.05 -5.94
C ARG A 60 -8.86 3.13 -5.01
N ARG A 61 -8.48 2.77 -3.78
CA ARG A 61 -7.91 3.71 -2.81
C ARG A 61 -6.55 4.24 -3.23
N ASP A 62 -5.70 3.40 -3.79
CA ASP A 62 -4.40 3.82 -4.31
C ASP A 62 -4.56 4.84 -5.45
N ALA A 63 -5.52 4.60 -6.37
CA ALA A 63 -5.82 5.54 -7.43
C ALA A 63 -6.40 6.88 -6.90
N GLU A 64 -7.31 6.83 -5.91
CA GLU A 64 -7.86 8.00 -5.24
C GLU A 64 -6.75 8.82 -4.54
N GLN A 65 -5.80 8.16 -3.89
CA GLN A 65 -4.67 8.79 -3.22
C GLN A 65 -3.74 9.49 -4.23
N ALA A 66 -3.33 8.80 -5.30
CA ALA A 66 -2.48 9.40 -6.32
C ALA A 66 -3.15 10.61 -6.98
N ALA A 67 -4.45 10.50 -7.32
CA ALA A 67 -5.23 11.60 -7.89
C ALA A 67 -5.32 12.81 -6.95
N ALA A 68 -5.38 12.61 -5.62
CA ALA A 68 -5.44 13.70 -4.65
C ALA A 68 -4.14 14.54 -4.59
N PHE A 69 -3.05 14.02 -5.13
CA PHE A 69 -1.77 14.73 -5.27
C PHE A 69 -1.45 15.12 -6.72
N ASP A 70 -2.43 15.06 -7.61
CA ASP A 70 -2.24 15.32 -9.05
C ASP A 70 -1.15 14.43 -9.68
N LEU A 71 -0.98 13.21 -9.17
CA LEU A 71 -0.03 12.23 -9.68
C LEU A 71 -0.71 11.21 -10.60
N PRO A 72 0.01 10.66 -11.58
CA PRO A 72 -0.54 9.70 -12.52
C PRO A 72 -1.02 8.42 -11.81
N THR A 73 -2.19 7.92 -12.22
CA THR A 73 -2.83 6.70 -11.66
C THR A 73 -2.62 5.46 -12.54
N GLY A 74 -2.05 5.63 -13.73
CA GLY A 74 -1.70 4.58 -14.68
C GLY A 74 -0.19 4.47 -14.89
N THR A 75 0.22 3.75 -15.94
CA THR A 75 1.64 3.58 -16.27
C THR A 75 2.22 4.81 -16.99
N ALA A 76 3.55 4.94 -17.00
CA ALA A 76 4.24 5.99 -17.75
C ALA A 76 3.96 5.92 -19.28
N CYS A 77 3.70 4.71 -19.80
CA CYS A 77 3.30 4.51 -21.19
C CYS A 77 1.89 5.04 -21.48
N ASP A 78 0.96 4.88 -20.54
CA ASP A 78 -0.43 5.27 -20.71
C ASP A 78 -0.66 6.77 -20.42
N MET A 79 0.15 7.36 -19.54
CA MET A 79 -0.01 8.74 -19.04
C MET A 79 1.30 9.56 -19.10
N PRO A 80 2.02 9.60 -20.23
CA PRO A 80 3.37 10.21 -20.29
C PRO A 80 3.38 11.71 -19.93
N GLU A 81 2.32 12.44 -20.24
CA GLU A 81 2.22 13.87 -19.91
C GLU A 81 2.03 14.11 -18.42
N ALA A 82 1.20 13.28 -17.75
CA ALA A 82 0.99 13.36 -16.32
C ALA A 82 2.29 13.05 -15.54
N TYR A 83 3.08 12.09 -16.03
CA TYR A 83 4.40 11.80 -15.43
C TYR A 83 5.36 12.99 -15.57
N ARG A 84 5.41 13.66 -16.72
CA ARG A 84 6.25 14.85 -16.93
C ARG A 84 5.76 16.08 -16.16
N ALA A 85 4.47 16.15 -15.85
CA ALA A 85 3.89 17.26 -15.10
C ALA A 85 4.09 17.13 -13.58
N ALA A 86 4.48 15.96 -13.08
CA ALA A 86 4.77 15.74 -11.68
C ALA A 86 5.95 16.59 -11.21
N SER A 87 5.97 16.94 -9.93
CA SER A 87 7.09 17.61 -9.29
C SER A 87 7.65 16.77 -8.16
N LEU A 88 8.93 16.94 -7.84
CA LEU A 88 9.56 16.24 -6.72
C LEU A 88 8.87 16.53 -5.38
N THR A 89 8.33 17.73 -5.20
CA THR A 89 7.55 18.10 -4.01
C THR A 89 6.26 17.27 -3.92
N GLN A 90 5.49 17.16 -5.01
CA GLN A 90 4.28 16.33 -5.04
C GLN A 90 4.60 14.85 -4.75
N ILE A 91 5.69 14.33 -5.33
CA ILE A 91 6.14 12.95 -5.08
C ILE A 91 6.48 12.75 -3.59
N ALA A 92 7.18 13.70 -2.96
CA ALA A 92 7.53 13.62 -1.55
C ALA A 92 6.31 13.74 -0.63
N ASP A 93 5.38 14.65 -0.93
CA ASP A 93 4.15 14.82 -0.16
C ASP A 93 3.24 13.60 -0.27
N PHE A 94 3.11 13.02 -1.47
CA PHE A 94 2.42 11.77 -1.69
C PHE A 94 3.06 10.61 -0.91
N ALA A 95 4.38 10.47 -0.94
CA ALA A 95 5.08 9.42 -0.20
C ALA A 95 4.81 9.50 1.32
N ARG A 96 4.81 10.72 1.92
CA ARG A 96 4.45 10.93 3.32
C ARG A 96 3.00 10.55 3.61
N ALA A 97 2.06 10.96 2.73
CA ALA A 97 0.65 10.62 2.86
C ALA A 97 0.43 9.11 2.74
N GLN A 98 1.11 8.46 1.79
CA GLN A 98 1.07 7.00 1.63
C GLN A 98 1.63 6.27 2.84
N PHE A 99 2.76 6.72 3.40
CA PHE A 99 3.30 6.10 4.61
C PHE A 99 2.27 6.14 5.75
N ARG A 100 1.63 7.29 6.00
CA ARG A 100 0.57 7.41 7.02
C ARG A 100 -0.64 6.56 6.70
N TYR A 101 -1.11 6.57 5.45
CA TYR A 101 -2.23 5.73 5.05
C TYR A 101 -1.96 4.24 5.32
N TRP A 102 -0.80 3.73 4.90
CA TRP A 102 -0.44 2.32 5.06
C TRP A 102 -0.08 1.91 6.50
N THR A 103 0.06 2.86 7.41
CA THR A 103 0.39 2.60 8.82
C THR A 103 -0.73 2.96 9.80
N GLU A 104 -1.53 3.99 9.51
CA GLU A 104 -2.53 4.55 10.42
C GLU A 104 -3.96 4.17 10.05
N ASP A 105 -4.28 3.98 8.75
CA ASP A 105 -5.57 3.43 8.34
C ASP A 105 -5.63 1.94 8.68
N ALA A 106 -6.62 1.54 9.47
CA ALA A 106 -6.71 0.16 9.97
C ALA A 106 -6.83 -0.88 8.84
N PHE A 107 -7.54 -0.54 7.74
CA PHE A 107 -7.73 -1.47 6.63
C PHE A 107 -6.44 -1.60 5.80
N ALA A 108 -5.79 -0.49 5.48
CA ALA A 108 -4.53 -0.49 4.74
C ALA A 108 -3.39 -1.15 5.55
N ALA A 109 -3.31 -0.89 6.85
CA ALA A 109 -2.33 -1.53 7.73
C ALA A 109 -2.53 -3.05 7.81
N ASP A 110 -3.77 -3.52 7.96
CA ASP A 110 -4.07 -4.95 7.95
C ASP A 110 -3.78 -5.58 6.56
N PHE A 111 -4.04 -4.87 5.46
CA PHE A 111 -3.71 -5.34 4.12
C PHE A 111 -2.19 -5.48 3.94
N ARG A 112 -1.41 -4.50 4.36
CA ARG A 112 0.06 -4.57 4.35
C ARG A 112 0.58 -5.75 5.17
N ARG A 113 0.06 -5.95 6.39
CA ARG A 113 0.44 -7.06 7.27
C ARG A 113 0.11 -8.41 6.66
N MET A 114 -1.10 -8.55 6.08
CA MET A 114 -1.50 -9.76 5.36
C MET A 114 -0.50 -10.08 4.24
N LEU A 115 -0.19 -9.11 3.38
CA LEU A 115 0.77 -9.33 2.29
C LEU A 115 2.17 -9.67 2.80
N THR A 116 2.63 -8.99 3.87
CA THR A 116 3.93 -9.29 4.50
C THR A 116 3.98 -10.71 5.06
N LEU A 117 2.90 -11.20 5.67
CA LEU A 117 2.81 -12.56 6.19
C LEU A 117 2.79 -13.60 5.07
N GLU A 118 2.06 -13.34 3.99
CA GLU A 118 1.74 -14.28 2.93
C GLU A 118 2.77 -14.31 1.77
N GLN A 119 3.68 -13.34 1.69
CA GLN A 119 4.60 -13.18 0.55
C GLN A 119 5.42 -14.44 0.21
N PHE A 120 5.64 -15.31 1.16
CA PHE A 120 6.38 -16.57 0.96
C PHE A 120 5.45 -17.79 0.80
N GLY A 121 4.14 -17.62 0.95
CA GLY A 121 3.17 -18.71 0.94
C GLY A 121 2.84 -19.23 -0.47
N SER A 122 2.82 -18.34 -1.47
CA SER A 122 2.54 -18.69 -2.87
C SER A 122 3.09 -17.65 -3.85
N ALA A 123 3.23 -18.04 -5.12
CA ALA A 123 3.63 -17.12 -6.19
C ALA A 123 2.62 -15.96 -6.36
N GLU A 124 1.32 -16.22 -6.19
CA GLU A 124 0.27 -15.21 -6.24
C GLU A 124 0.44 -14.17 -5.12
N MET A 125 0.61 -14.62 -3.88
CA MET A 125 0.79 -13.72 -2.74
C MET A 125 2.10 -12.94 -2.81
N ASN A 126 3.17 -13.57 -3.30
CA ASN A 126 4.40 -12.85 -3.60
C ASN A 126 4.19 -11.75 -4.66
N ALA A 127 3.47 -12.06 -5.75
CA ALA A 127 3.18 -11.08 -6.79
C ALA A 127 2.38 -9.88 -6.23
N LEU A 128 1.39 -10.13 -5.37
CA LEU A 128 0.64 -9.07 -4.70
C LEU A 128 1.53 -8.25 -3.76
N TYR A 129 2.40 -8.89 -2.98
CA TYR A 129 3.36 -8.18 -2.15
C TYR A 129 4.28 -7.28 -2.99
N GLN A 130 4.83 -7.80 -4.09
CA GLN A 130 5.66 -7.01 -4.98
C GLN A 130 4.89 -5.85 -5.62
N GLN A 131 3.64 -6.07 -6.02
CA GLN A 131 2.79 -5.05 -6.61
C GLN A 131 2.51 -3.88 -5.66
N TYR A 132 2.21 -4.14 -4.39
CA TYR A 132 1.74 -3.12 -3.46
C TYR A 132 2.83 -2.57 -2.53
N ILE A 133 3.88 -3.35 -2.24
CA ILE A 133 4.88 -2.99 -1.21
C ILE A 133 6.32 -3.06 -1.74
N GLY A 134 6.61 -3.96 -2.68
CA GLY A 134 7.96 -4.16 -3.20
C GLY A 134 8.25 -3.39 -4.48
N ALA A 135 8.38 -4.12 -5.57
CA ALA A 135 8.81 -3.61 -6.87
C ALA A 135 7.84 -2.59 -7.49
N GLY A 136 6.54 -2.70 -7.24
CA GLY A 136 5.54 -1.79 -7.79
C GLY A 136 5.76 -0.33 -7.38
N PRO A 137 5.72 0.01 -6.08
CA PRO A 137 5.97 1.37 -5.62
C PRO A 137 7.37 1.88 -5.98
N LEU A 138 8.39 1.02 -5.91
CA LEU A 138 9.75 1.37 -6.32
C LEU A 138 9.81 1.73 -7.81
N GLY A 139 9.15 0.92 -8.67
CA GLY A 139 9.05 1.18 -10.09
C GLY A 139 8.30 2.48 -10.41
N TYR A 140 7.20 2.74 -9.70
CA TYR A 140 6.43 3.96 -9.84
C TYR A 140 7.26 5.22 -9.55
N VAL A 141 8.03 5.22 -8.46
CA VAL A 141 8.94 6.33 -8.12
C VAL A 141 10.03 6.47 -9.19
N ARG A 142 10.64 5.36 -9.63
CA ARG A 142 11.64 5.38 -10.71
C ARG A 142 11.06 6.03 -11.98
N ASP A 143 9.89 5.62 -12.42
CA ASP A 143 9.26 6.11 -13.65
C ASP A 143 8.94 7.61 -13.56
N LEU A 144 8.54 8.10 -12.38
CA LEU A 144 8.38 9.53 -12.10
C LEU A 144 9.72 10.29 -12.20
N LEU A 145 10.77 9.75 -11.59
CA LEU A 145 12.11 10.39 -11.62
C LEU A 145 12.72 10.36 -13.03
N GLU A 146 12.52 9.29 -13.80
CA GLU A 146 12.92 9.22 -15.23
C GLU A 146 12.20 10.29 -16.06
N ALA A 147 10.90 10.49 -15.85
CA ALA A 147 10.12 11.52 -16.55
C ALA A 147 10.57 12.95 -16.18
N LEU A 148 11.14 13.14 -15.00
CA LEU A 148 11.77 14.39 -14.55
C LEU A 148 13.23 14.54 -15.00
N ASN A 149 13.76 13.61 -15.81
CA ASN A 149 15.15 13.56 -16.27
C ASN A 149 16.18 13.51 -15.13
N VAL A 150 15.85 12.83 -14.03
CA VAL A 150 16.79 12.61 -12.92
C VAL A 150 17.83 11.58 -13.35
N GLU A 151 19.12 11.93 -13.24
CA GLU A 151 20.20 10.98 -13.49
C GLU A 151 20.18 9.83 -12.48
N ASN A 152 20.52 8.61 -12.93
CA ASN A 152 20.49 7.41 -12.10
C ASN A 152 19.15 7.20 -11.38
N ALA A 153 18.03 7.46 -12.06
CA ALA A 153 16.67 7.42 -11.50
C ALA A 153 16.37 6.13 -10.72
N ALA A 154 16.90 4.99 -11.13
CA ALA A 154 16.71 3.71 -10.42
C ALA A 154 17.37 3.73 -9.03
N ASP A 155 18.59 4.24 -8.91
CA ASP A 155 19.31 4.34 -7.61
C ASP A 155 18.65 5.40 -6.73
N MET A 156 18.24 6.52 -7.32
CA MET A 156 17.53 7.59 -6.62
C MET A 156 16.16 7.14 -6.12
N ALA A 157 15.43 6.35 -6.90
CA ALA A 157 14.16 5.75 -6.49
C ALA A 157 14.35 4.79 -5.31
N ALA A 158 15.40 3.96 -5.35
CA ALA A 158 15.73 3.07 -4.24
C ALA A 158 16.06 3.86 -2.96
N LEU A 159 16.89 4.91 -3.07
CA LEU A 159 17.21 5.81 -1.95
C LEU A 159 15.97 6.49 -1.37
N PHE A 160 15.05 6.93 -2.23
CA PHE A 160 13.81 7.60 -1.84
C PHE A 160 12.81 6.65 -1.18
N TYR A 161 12.64 5.44 -1.72
CA TYR A 161 11.63 4.48 -1.24
C TYR A 161 12.09 3.66 -0.02
N ALA A 162 13.37 3.38 0.13
CA ALA A 162 13.90 2.55 1.22
C ALA A 162 13.45 3.01 2.63
N PRO A 163 13.39 4.30 2.98
CA PRO A 163 12.90 4.76 4.28
C PRO A 163 11.45 4.35 4.58
N MET A 164 10.57 4.32 3.56
CA MET A 164 9.18 3.88 3.74
C MET A 164 9.12 2.39 4.04
N LEU A 165 9.86 1.58 3.29
CA LEU A 165 9.89 0.12 3.47
C LEU A 165 10.44 -0.25 4.86
N LEU A 166 11.54 0.39 5.28
CA LEU A 166 12.08 0.24 6.63
C LEU A 166 11.08 0.74 7.69
N GLY A 167 10.44 1.87 7.43
CA GLY A 167 9.43 2.46 8.30
C GLY A 167 8.26 1.51 8.57
N TYR A 168 7.76 0.80 7.56
CA TYR A 168 6.71 -0.22 7.73
C TYR A 168 7.11 -1.33 8.69
N VAL A 169 8.35 -1.81 8.60
CA VAL A 169 8.88 -2.86 9.50
C VAL A 169 8.98 -2.35 10.94
N LEU A 170 9.43 -1.12 11.13
CA LEU A 170 9.63 -0.54 12.46
C LEU A 170 8.31 -0.11 13.11
N TYR A 171 7.36 0.43 12.35
CA TYR A 171 6.13 1.04 12.85
C TYR A 171 5.25 0.08 13.64
N ASP A 172 5.10 -1.16 13.17
CA ASP A 172 4.20 -2.13 13.81
C ASP A 172 4.66 -2.52 15.22
N GLY A 173 5.97 -2.60 15.46
CA GLY A 173 6.56 -2.92 16.76
C GLY A 173 6.90 -1.72 17.63
N ALA A 174 6.76 -0.49 17.13
CA ALA A 174 7.20 0.70 17.83
C ALA A 174 6.27 1.06 19.01
N SER A 175 6.87 1.38 20.15
CA SER A 175 6.18 2.01 21.29
C SER A 175 5.88 3.49 21.02
N ASP A 176 6.75 4.17 20.26
CA ASP A 176 6.56 5.55 19.79
C ASP A 176 6.45 5.57 18.26
N LYS A 177 5.22 5.48 17.78
CA LYS A 177 4.90 5.50 16.35
C LYS A 177 5.15 6.86 15.72
N ALA A 178 4.97 7.94 16.47
CA ALA A 178 5.21 9.29 16.00
C ALA A 178 6.70 9.52 15.69
N ALA A 179 7.60 8.95 16.51
CA ALA A 179 9.04 9.02 16.27
C ALA A 179 9.42 8.28 14.96
N VAL A 180 8.81 7.11 14.68
CA VAL A 180 9.05 6.39 13.41
C VAL A 180 8.56 7.20 12.22
N THR A 181 7.35 7.78 12.30
CA THR A 181 6.81 8.65 11.24
C THR A 181 7.72 9.86 10.99
N ALA A 182 8.17 10.56 12.03
CA ALA A 182 9.07 11.68 11.90
C ALA A 182 10.43 11.30 11.30
N GLN A 183 10.93 10.10 11.61
CA GLN A 183 12.17 9.57 11.02
C GLN A 183 12.01 9.31 9.52
N VAL A 184 10.88 8.74 9.10
CA VAL A 184 10.57 8.50 7.67
C VAL A 184 10.43 9.83 6.94
N ASP A 185 9.66 10.78 7.48
CA ASP A 185 9.50 12.12 6.90
C ASP A 185 10.86 12.82 6.69
N SER A 186 11.71 12.82 7.71
CA SER A 186 13.06 13.40 7.63
C SER A 186 13.97 12.70 6.61
N ALA A 187 13.82 11.39 6.45
CA ALA A 187 14.59 10.65 5.45
C ALA A 187 14.12 10.93 4.02
N LEU A 188 12.79 11.05 3.80
CA LEU A 188 12.21 11.48 2.53
C LEU A 188 12.64 12.89 2.14
N ASP A 189 12.68 13.84 3.10
CA ASP A 189 13.18 15.21 2.87
C ASP A 189 14.63 15.20 2.38
N ARG A 190 15.49 14.42 3.05
CA ARG A 190 16.91 14.31 2.65
C ARG A 190 17.08 13.65 1.29
N ALA A 191 16.31 12.61 0.99
CA ALA A 191 16.35 11.96 -0.31
C ALA A 191 15.90 12.93 -1.43
N ALA A 192 14.79 13.66 -1.21
CA ALA A 192 14.31 14.67 -2.15
C ALA A 192 15.35 15.80 -2.37
N ALA A 193 16.01 16.27 -1.31
CA ALA A 193 17.06 17.29 -1.43
C ALA A 193 18.28 16.80 -2.23
N LEU A 194 18.69 15.53 -2.05
CA LEU A 194 19.78 14.91 -2.82
C LEU A 194 19.41 14.78 -4.31
N ILE A 195 18.18 14.35 -4.61
CA ILE A 195 17.69 14.24 -5.99
C ILE A 195 17.67 15.63 -6.65
N ALA A 196 17.15 16.66 -5.95
CA ALA A 196 17.12 18.02 -6.48
C ALA A 196 18.51 18.59 -6.77
N ALA A 197 19.50 18.29 -5.94
CA ALA A 197 20.88 18.73 -6.12
C ALA A 197 21.60 18.05 -7.29
N GLY A 198 21.20 16.83 -7.65
CA GLY A 198 21.76 16.10 -8.79
C GLY A 198 21.11 16.44 -10.14
N THR A 199 20.06 17.25 -10.16
CA THR A 199 19.33 17.66 -11.38
C THR A 199 19.83 19.01 -11.95
N THR A 200 20.84 19.63 -11.33
CA THR A 200 21.50 20.88 -11.74
C THR A 200 22.76 20.60 -12.51
#